data_02eba5b59e1f7ae486711c82a3e83e03
#
_entry.id   02eba5b59e1f7ae486711c82a3e83e03
#
_cell.length_a   1.000
_cell.length_b   1.000
_cell.length_c   1.000
_cell.angle_alpha   90.00
_cell.angle_beta   90.00
_cell.angle_gamma   90.00
#
_symmetry.space_group_name_H-M   'P 1'
#
loop_
_entity.id
_entity.type
_entity.pdbx_description
1 polymer ?
#
loop_
_entity_poly.entity_id
_entity_poly.type
_entity_poly.pdbx_seq_one_letter_code
_entity_poly.pdbx_strand_id
1 'polypeptide(L)'
;MAAGLGVRAAAGGDVAKYTGDALYTVLIHTLVVLLAPRVRPLTAAGAALAVSWVVELAQLTGVPADLARRSAVARLVLGSTFNAPDLLWYAVGAALAWAVHSRLVRGRALARP
;
A
#
# COMPACT_ATOMS: atom_id res chain seq x y z
N MET A 1 -8.78 3.21 -6.26
CA MET A 1 -8.25 4.49 -5.77
C MET A 1 -8.30 5.53 -6.87
N ALA A 2 -8.61 6.78 -6.53
CA ALA A 2 -8.83 7.83 -7.53
C ALA A 2 -7.58 8.14 -8.37
N ALA A 3 -6.40 8.09 -7.75
CA ALA A 3 -5.14 8.27 -8.48
C ALA A 3 -4.93 7.17 -9.53
N GLY A 4 -5.38 5.95 -9.25
CA GLY A 4 -5.35 4.85 -10.18
C GLY A 4 -6.26 5.05 -11.38
N LEU A 5 -7.38 5.75 -11.23
CA LEU A 5 -8.29 5.99 -12.35
C LEU A 5 -7.68 6.85 -13.45
N GLY A 6 -7.00 7.95 -13.08
CA GLY A 6 -6.35 8.81 -14.05
C GLY A 6 -5.23 8.11 -14.79
N VAL A 7 -4.43 7.35 -14.07
CA VAL A 7 -3.32 6.58 -14.66
C VAL A 7 -3.86 5.42 -15.50
N ARG A 8 -4.98 4.79 -15.10
CA ARG A 8 -5.66 3.76 -15.88
C ARG A 8 -6.06 4.25 -17.25
N ALA A 9 -6.68 5.41 -17.30
CA ALA A 9 -7.12 5.98 -18.58
C ALA A 9 -5.93 6.24 -19.53
N ALA A 10 -4.76 6.60 -18.96
CA ALA A 10 -3.58 6.91 -19.74
C ALA A 10 -2.76 5.66 -20.11
N ALA A 11 -2.70 4.66 -19.22
CA ALA A 11 -1.76 3.54 -19.37
C ALA A 11 -2.41 2.20 -19.66
N GLY A 12 -3.71 2.16 -19.97
CA GLY A 12 -4.40 0.93 -20.33
C GLY A 12 -4.80 0.07 -19.13
N GLY A 13 -5.40 0.69 -18.13
CA GLY A 13 -6.23 0.00 -17.15
C GLY A 13 -5.51 -0.76 -16.06
N ASP A 14 -5.37 -2.08 -16.24
CA ASP A 14 -5.01 -2.97 -15.12
C ASP A 14 -3.58 -2.75 -14.60
N VAL A 15 -2.62 -2.48 -15.49
CA VAL A 15 -1.23 -2.24 -15.10
C VAL A 15 -1.14 -1.05 -14.16
N ALA A 16 -1.80 0.05 -14.50
CA ALA A 16 -1.78 1.27 -13.71
C ALA A 16 -2.47 1.07 -12.36
N LYS A 17 -3.60 0.37 -12.35
CA LYS A 17 -4.34 0.07 -11.14
C LYS A 17 -3.49 -0.77 -10.17
N TYR A 18 -2.91 -1.84 -10.64
CA TYR A 18 -2.12 -2.75 -9.81
C TYR A 18 -0.83 -2.10 -9.32
N THR A 19 -0.20 -1.30 -10.17
CA THR A 19 0.95 -0.49 -9.75
C THR A 19 0.56 0.46 -8.61
N GLY A 20 -0.59 1.11 -8.72
CA GLY A 20 -1.12 1.98 -7.67
C GLY A 20 -1.35 1.24 -6.35
N ASP A 21 -1.88 0.03 -6.41
CA ASP A 21 -2.10 -0.80 -5.22
C ASP A 21 -0.77 -1.17 -4.54
N ALA A 22 0.21 -1.60 -5.33
CA ALA A 22 1.54 -1.91 -4.79
C ALA A 22 2.18 -0.67 -4.15
N LEU A 23 2.09 0.49 -4.80
CA LEU A 23 2.61 1.75 -4.28
C LEU A 23 1.90 2.19 -2.99
N TYR A 24 0.61 1.92 -2.86
CA TYR A 24 -0.14 2.21 -1.65
C TYR A 24 0.46 1.48 -0.45
N THR A 25 0.75 0.19 -0.59
CA THR A 25 1.38 -0.61 0.47
C THR A 25 2.80 -0.13 0.75
N VAL A 26 3.57 0.22 -0.28
CA VAL A 26 4.91 0.79 -0.11
C VAL A 26 4.84 2.09 0.68
N LEU A 27 3.86 2.94 0.39
CA LEU A 27 3.67 4.19 1.13
C LEU A 27 3.40 3.92 2.61
N ILE A 28 2.50 2.97 2.92
CA ILE A 28 2.19 2.63 4.32
C ILE A 28 3.44 2.07 5.01
N HIS A 29 4.19 1.20 4.35
CA HIS A 29 5.47 0.70 4.87
C HIS A 29 6.41 1.85 5.21
N THR A 30 6.55 2.81 4.31
CA THR A 30 7.40 3.97 4.51
C THR A 30 6.94 4.79 5.72
N LEU A 31 5.63 4.99 5.86
CA LEU A 31 5.09 5.71 7.02
C LEU A 31 5.36 4.98 8.33
N VAL A 32 5.27 3.65 8.34
CA VAL A 32 5.61 2.85 9.53
C VAL A 32 7.08 3.05 9.90
N VAL A 33 7.97 3.04 8.93
CA VAL A 33 9.41 3.24 9.16
C VAL A 33 9.68 4.66 9.67
N LEU A 34 8.99 5.66 9.14
CA LEU A 34 9.15 7.04 9.61
C LEU A 34 8.70 7.22 11.06
N LEU A 35 7.63 6.53 11.45
CA LEU A 35 7.10 6.60 12.81
C LEU A 35 7.87 5.71 13.77
N ALA A 36 8.47 4.62 13.30
CA ALA A 36 9.22 3.67 14.09
C ALA A 36 10.49 3.25 13.34
N PRO A 37 11.55 4.10 13.33
CA PRO A 37 12.74 3.88 12.50
C PRO A 37 13.49 2.58 12.80
N ARG A 38 13.30 2.02 13.99
CA ARG A 38 13.95 0.76 14.39
C ARG A 38 13.11 -0.49 14.10
N VAL A 39 11.96 -0.32 13.47
CA VAL A 39 11.09 -1.45 13.13
C VAL A 39 11.83 -2.42 12.22
N ARG A 40 11.61 -3.72 12.44
CA ARG A 40 12.16 -4.75 11.56
C ARG A 40 11.46 -4.68 10.20
N PRO A 41 12.20 -4.93 9.10
CA PRO A 41 11.59 -4.93 7.77
C PRO A 41 10.37 -5.82 7.65
N LEU A 42 10.43 -7.03 8.22
CA LEU A 42 9.30 -7.96 8.15
C LEU A 42 8.09 -7.43 8.92
N THR A 43 8.31 -6.81 10.08
CA THR A 43 7.24 -6.22 10.88
C THR A 43 6.59 -5.06 10.13
N ALA A 44 7.40 -4.18 9.54
CA ALA A 44 6.89 -3.06 8.76
C ALA A 44 6.10 -3.53 7.54
N ALA A 45 6.61 -4.51 6.82
CA ALA A 45 5.93 -5.09 5.66
C ALA A 45 4.62 -5.76 6.06
N GLY A 46 4.64 -6.53 7.14
CA GLY A 46 3.43 -7.19 7.66
C GLY A 46 2.37 -6.19 8.10
N ALA A 47 2.78 -5.13 8.78
CA ALA A 47 1.84 -4.07 9.20
C ALA A 47 1.24 -3.35 7.98
N ALA A 48 2.07 -3.00 7.00
CA ALA A 48 1.62 -2.32 5.79
C ALA A 48 0.64 -3.19 5.00
N LEU A 49 0.95 -4.47 4.85
CA LEU A 49 0.08 -5.42 4.17
C LEU A 49 -1.23 -5.61 4.92
N ALA A 50 -1.16 -5.76 6.25
CA ALA A 50 -2.36 -5.92 7.08
C ALA A 50 -3.29 -4.71 6.95
N VAL A 51 -2.76 -3.49 7.00
CA VAL A 51 -3.56 -2.28 6.83
C VAL A 51 -4.18 -2.25 5.43
N SER A 52 -3.39 -2.52 4.39
CA SER A 52 -3.88 -2.53 3.01
C SER A 52 -5.01 -3.54 2.82
N TRP A 53 -4.87 -4.74 3.37
CA TRP A 53 -5.89 -5.78 3.28
C TRP A 53 -7.13 -5.43 4.09
N VAL A 54 -6.97 -4.85 5.28
CA VAL A 54 -8.11 -4.42 6.09
C VAL A 54 -8.93 -3.37 5.35
N VAL A 55 -8.27 -2.39 4.73
CA VAL A 55 -8.95 -1.36 3.93
C VAL A 55 -9.69 -1.99 2.76
N GLU A 56 -9.05 -2.92 2.04
CA GLU A 56 -9.67 -3.59 0.90
C GLU A 56 -10.89 -4.42 1.33
N LEU A 57 -10.75 -5.19 2.40
CA LEU A 57 -11.85 -6.00 2.91
C LEU A 57 -12.97 -5.14 3.48
N ALA A 58 -12.63 -3.99 4.09
CA ALA A 58 -13.63 -3.04 4.58
C ALA A 58 -14.51 -2.49 3.45
N GLN A 59 -14.01 -2.47 2.22
CA GLN A 59 -14.80 -2.03 1.06
C GLN A 59 -16.01 -2.94 0.80
N LEU A 60 -15.97 -4.18 1.28
CA LEU A 60 -17.12 -5.09 1.20
C LEU A 60 -18.30 -4.60 2.03
N THR A 61 -18.06 -3.78 3.05
CA THR A 61 -19.13 -3.26 3.93
C THR A 61 -19.91 -2.11 3.30
N GLY A 62 -19.39 -1.51 2.23
CA GLY A 62 -19.98 -0.32 1.62
C GLY A 62 -19.64 0.98 2.35
N VAL A 63 -19.03 0.95 3.52
CA VAL A 63 -18.66 2.15 4.27
C VAL A 63 -17.62 2.99 3.53
N PRO A 64 -16.51 2.43 2.98
CA PRO A 64 -15.58 3.23 2.20
C PRO A 64 -16.22 3.89 0.97
N ALA A 65 -17.12 3.20 0.28
CA ALA A 65 -17.83 3.77 -0.86
C ALA A 65 -18.70 4.95 -0.44
N ASP A 66 -19.38 4.83 0.70
CA ASP A 66 -20.21 5.92 1.23
C ASP A 66 -19.36 7.13 1.62
N LEU A 67 -18.23 6.89 2.30
CA LEU A 67 -17.31 7.96 2.67
C LEU A 67 -16.64 8.60 1.45
N ALA A 68 -16.34 7.81 0.41
CA ALA A 68 -15.76 8.32 -0.83
C ALA A 68 -16.69 9.31 -1.55
N ARG A 69 -18.00 9.14 -1.43
CA ARG A 69 -18.97 10.09 -1.98
C ARG A 69 -18.96 11.41 -1.22
N ARG A 70 -18.55 11.42 0.03
CA ARG A 70 -18.60 12.58 0.93
C ARG A 70 -17.27 13.32 1.03
N SER A 71 -16.15 12.65 0.75
CA SER A 71 -14.83 13.21 0.98
C SER A 71 -13.84 12.71 -0.04
N ALA A 72 -13.12 13.63 -0.69
CA ALA A 72 -12.06 13.30 -1.62
C ALA A 72 -10.88 12.64 -0.88
N VAL A 73 -10.60 13.07 0.35
CA VAL A 73 -9.53 12.46 1.17
C VAL A 73 -9.86 11.01 1.49
N ALA A 74 -11.10 10.73 1.91
CA ALA A 74 -11.54 9.35 2.18
C ALA A 74 -11.43 8.49 0.93
N ARG A 75 -11.76 9.03 -0.24
CA ARG A 75 -11.65 8.31 -1.50
C ARG A 75 -10.21 7.92 -1.82
N LEU A 76 -9.26 8.82 -1.56
CA LEU A 76 -7.85 8.56 -1.82
C LEU A 76 -7.27 7.53 -0.84
N VAL A 77 -7.65 7.59 0.42
CA VAL A 77 -7.10 6.73 1.48
C VAL A 77 -7.76 5.36 1.50
N LEU A 78 -9.08 5.33 1.46
CA LEU A 78 -9.85 4.10 1.64
C LEU A 78 -10.23 3.41 0.32
N GLY A 79 -10.20 4.16 -0.79
CA GLY A 79 -10.76 3.66 -2.04
C GLY A 79 -12.28 3.58 -1.93
N SER A 80 -12.92 2.88 -2.85
CA SER A 80 -14.37 2.80 -2.87
C SER A 80 -14.92 1.40 -3.11
N THR A 81 -14.26 0.59 -3.93
CA THR A 81 -14.81 -0.68 -4.41
C THR A 81 -13.84 -1.81 -4.15
N PHE A 82 -14.35 -2.91 -3.59
CA PHE A 82 -13.57 -4.12 -3.39
C PHE A 82 -13.18 -4.75 -4.73
N ASN A 83 -11.91 -5.18 -4.80
CA ASN A 83 -11.40 -5.91 -5.94
C ASN A 83 -10.38 -6.95 -5.44
N ALA A 84 -10.73 -8.21 -5.52
CA ALA A 84 -9.90 -9.31 -4.98
C ALA A 84 -8.46 -9.33 -5.50
N PRO A 85 -8.16 -9.09 -6.80
CA PRO A 85 -6.77 -9.01 -7.27
C PRO A 85 -5.92 -7.94 -6.58
N ASP A 86 -6.53 -6.89 -6.01
CA ASP A 86 -5.79 -5.85 -5.30
C ASP A 86 -5.03 -6.45 -4.10
N LEU A 87 -5.58 -7.46 -3.45
CA LEU A 87 -4.93 -8.13 -2.32
C LEU A 87 -3.57 -8.70 -2.71
N LEU A 88 -3.46 -9.28 -3.91
CA LEU A 88 -2.21 -9.80 -4.43
C LEU A 88 -1.20 -8.67 -4.66
N TRP A 89 -1.64 -7.55 -5.24
CA TRP A 89 -0.74 -6.45 -5.55
C TRP A 89 -0.30 -5.68 -4.33
N TYR A 90 -1.11 -5.64 -3.27
CA TYR A 90 -0.65 -5.17 -1.97
C TYR A 90 0.48 -6.05 -1.43
N ALA A 91 0.36 -7.37 -1.60
CA ALA A 91 1.41 -8.30 -1.19
C ALA A 91 2.69 -8.10 -2.01
N VAL A 92 2.58 -7.84 -3.31
CA VAL A 92 3.73 -7.51 -4.16
C VAL A 92 4.42 -6.24 -3.64
N GLY A 93 3.66 -5.19 -3.35
CA GLY A 93 4.19 -3.96 -2.79
C GLY A 93 4.90 -4.19 -1.46
N ALA A 94 4.30 -4.99 -0.57
CA ALA A 94 4.89 -5.33 0.72
C ALA A 94 6.21 -6.08 0.54
N ALA A 95 6.27 -7.03 -0.39
CA ALA A 95 7.48 -7.79 -0.67
C ALA A 95 8.60 -6.89 -1.20
N LEU A 96 8.28 -5.97 -2.10
CA LEU A 96 9.25 -5.01 -2.63
C LEU A 96 9.77 -4.08 -1.54
N ALA A 97 8.88 -3.54 -0.72
CA ALA A 97 9.27 -2.65 0.38
C ALA A 97 10.12 -3.39 1.41
N TRP A 98 9.76 -4.63 1.72
CA TRP A 98 10.55 -5.48 2.60
C TRP A 98 11.95 -5.72 2.05
N ALA A 99 12.07 -6.03 0.76
CA ALA A 99 13.35 -6.30 0.13
C ALA A 99 14.27 -5.07 0.17
N VAL A 100 13.73 -3.90 -0.16
CA VAL A 100 14.50 -2.64 -0.12
C VAL A 100 14.90 -2.30 1.31
N HIS A 101 13.96 -2.36 2.25
CA HIS A 101 14.20 -2.06 3.65
C HIS A 101 15.25 -3.01 4.26
N SER A 102 15.15 -4.30 3.95
CA SER A 102 16.10 -5.31 4.42
C SER A 102 17.51 -5.02 3.93
N ARG A 103 17.65 -4.61 2.66
CA ARG A 103 18.95 -4.26 2.09
C ARG A 103 19.53 -3.02 2.73
N LEU A 104 18.71 -2.01 3.01
CA LEU A 104 19.16 -0.78 3.67
C LEU A 104 19.64 -1.06 5.10
N VAL A 105 18.90 -1.87 5.85
CA VAL A 105 19.26 -2.25 7.22
C VAL A 105 20.57 -3.06 7.20
N ARG A 106 20.70 -3.99 6.28
CA ARG A 106 21.92 -4.81 6.14
C ARG A 106 23.12 -3.96 5.76
N GLY A 107 22.93 -2.99 4.84
CA GLY A 107 23.98 -2.06 4.45
C GLY A 107 24.46 -1.22 5.61
N ARG A 108 23.56 -0.75 6.48
CA ARG A 108 23.93 0.00 7.68
C ARG A 108 24.75 -0.86 8.65
N ALA A 109 24.35 -2.12 8.83
CA ALA A 109 25.08 -3.04 9.72
C ALA A 109 26.50 -3.31 9.20
N LEU A 110 26.65 -3.47 7.88
CA LEU A 110 27.95 -3.69 7.26
C LEU A 110 28.84 -2.42 7.27
N ALA A 111 28.24 -1.25 7.25
CA ALA A 111 28.97 0.01 7.27
C ALA A 111 29.49 0.41 8.66
N ARG A 112 29.01 -0.21 9.71
CA ARG A 112 29.48 0.05 11.07
C ARG A 112 30.86 -0.57 11.30
N PRO A 113 31.80 0.19 11.88
CA PRO A 113 33.12 -0.35 12.22
C PRO A 113 33.05 -1.41 13.30
#